data_ac266ee8fddbe60ab7c35b8da93a6804
#
_entry.id   ac266ee8fddbe60ab7c35b8da93a6804
#
_cell.length_a   1.000
_cell.length_b   1.000
_cell.length_c   1.000
_cell.angle_alpha   90.00
_cell.angle_beta   90.00
_cell.angle_gamma   90.00
#
_symmetry.space_group_name_H-M   'P 1'
#
loop_
_entity.id
_entity.type
_entity.pdbx_description
1 polymer ?
#
loop_
_entity_poly.entity_id
_entity_poly.type
_entity_poly.pdbx_seq_one_letter_code
_entity_poly.pdbx_strand_id
1 'polypeptide(L)'
;IYHSAIWRTWQDFGTGWSGDIGCHIFDAVWKGLGLKPPTSVVAEVQKSWQNSPERRADTWPQGNHITWQFPGNELTEKDTFQLEWFDGEFYPPKEIMDLYKDGEYPAESSMLIGTEGALLIPHGKMPVYIPFGTPKEVKLPSLAERNHYHHFVDACLGGEKTESHFAQSGPMAEAVLLGTIAIRVPDQLLTWDSAKMKFPNYPAAEKFLKRTYRKGWEVKGF
;
A
#
# COMPACT_ATOMS: atom_id res chain seq x y z
N ILE A 1 -4.25 5.07 -27.68
CA ILE A 1 -3.63 6.40 -27.61
C ILE A 1 -3.40 6.73 -26.15
N TYR A 2 -2.17 6.95 -25.79
CA TYR A 2 -1.77 7.29 -24.42
C TYR A 2 -2.08 8.76 -24.11
N HIS A 3 -2.54 9.02 -22.89
CA HIS A 3 -2.85 10.37 -22.44
C HIS A 3 -2.09 10.65 -21.13
N SER A 4 -1.51 11.83 -20.98
CA SER A 4 -0.67 12.21 -19.85
C SER A 4 -1.36 12.14 -18.49
N ALA A 5 -2.69 12.28 -18.42
CA ALA A 5 -3.45 12.19 -17.17
C ALA A 5 -3.81 10.75 -16.74
N ILE A 6 -3.68 9.77 -17.63
CA ILE A 6 -4.07 8.37 -17.37
C ILE A 6 -2.92 7.38 -17.60
N TRP A 7 -1.67 7.83 -17.57
CA TRP A 7 -0.49 7.01 -17.79
C TRP A 7 -0.42 5.81 -16.82
N ARG A 8 -0.89 5.99 -15.60
CA ARG A 8 -0.86 4.94 -14.56
C ARG A 8 -1.77 3.74 -14.85
N THR A 9 -2.72 3.88 -15.77
CA THR A 9 -3.60 2.78 -16.17
C THR A 9 -2.94 1.81 -17.13
N TRP A 10 -1.79 2.15 -17.69
CA TRP A 10 -1.05 1.33 -18.65
C TRP A 10 0.12 0.62 -17.98
N GLN A 11 0.23 -0.70 -18.20
CA GLN A 11 1.28 -1.52 -17.59
C GLN A 11 2.70 -1.13 -18.04
N ASP A 12 2.83 -0.52 -19.20
CA ASP A 12 4.12 -0.03 -19.70
C ASP A 12 4.63 1.19 -18.95
N PHE A 13 3.75 1.98 -18.35
CA PHE A 13 4.10 3.26 -17.75
C PHE A 13 3.86 3.34 -16.26
N GLY A 14 2.95 2.55 -15.71
CA GLY A 14 2.57 2.61 -14.32
C GLY A 14 2.19 1.26 -13.71
N THR A 15 1.78 1.30 -12.46
CA THR A 15 1.45 0.13 -11.64
C THR A 15 -0.01 0.14 -11.14
N GLY A 16 -0.87 0.86 -11.86
CA GLY A 16 -2.28 1.03 -11.47
C GLY A 16 -2.45 2.03 -10.34
N TRP A 17 -3.68 2.19 -9.87
CA TRP A 17 -3.98 3.16 -8.81
C TRP A 17 -3.37 2.76 -7.47
N SER A 18 -3.49 1.50 -7.07
CA SER A 18 -2.90 0.98 -5.83
C SER A 18 -1.38 1.11 -5.81
N GLY A 19 -0.71 0.90 -6.95
CA GLY A 19 0.75 1.06 -7.04
C GLY A 19 1.21 2.52 -7.07
N ASP A 20 0.37 3.44 -7.55
CA ASP A 20 0.67 4.87 -7.63
C ASP A 20 0.43 5.57 -6.27
N ILE A 21 -0.79 5.46 -5.72
CA ILE A 21 -1.18 6.12 -4.47
C ILE A 21 -0.85 5.29 -3.22
N GLY A 22 -0.65 3.98 -3.38
CA GLY A 22 -0.44 3.07 -2.25
C GLY A 22 0.65 3.53 -1.29
N CYS A 23 1.80 3.99 -1.79
CA CYS A 23 2.88 4.47 -0.93
C CYS A 23 2.46 5.66 -0.03
N HIS A 24 1.56 6.53 -0.48
CA HIS A 24 1.07 7.66 0.30
C HIS A 24 0.07 7.24 1.39
N ILE A 25 -0.74 6.23 1.10
CA ILE A 25 -1.79 5.76 2.03
C ILE A 25 -1.21 4.76 3.04
N PHE A 26 -0.24 3.92 2.63
CA PHE A 26 0.40 2.94 3.50
C PHE A 26 1.40 3.56 4.49
N ASP A 27 2.10 4.64 4.12
CA ASP A 27 3.28 5.12 4.86
C ASP A 27 3.01 5.37 6.35
N ALA A 28 1.92 6.07 6.68
CA ALA A 28 1.58 6.36 8.07
C ALA A 28 1.26 5.10 8.88
N VAL A 29 0.50 4.15 8.29
CA VAL A 29 0.18 2.87 8.93
C VAL A 29 1.41 1.99 9.02
N TRP A 30 2.20 1.90 7.95
CA TRP A 30 3.45 1.14 7.89
C TRP A 30 4.41 1.56 9.01
N LYS A 31 4.64 2.85 9.11
CA LYS A 31 5.55 3.45 10.09
C LYS A 31 5.00 3.37 11.52
N GLY A 32 3.73 3.73 11.68
CA GLY A 32 3.06 3.77 12.99
C GLY A 32 2.95 2.41 13.65
N LEU A 33 2.77 1.35 12.88
CA LEU A 33 2.71 -0.02 13.38
C LEU A 33 4.04 -0.79 13.26
N GLY A 34 5.08 -0.19 12.69
CA GLY A 34 6.36 -0.88 12.47
C GLY A 34 6.22 -2.17 11.65
N LEU A 35 5.40 -2.11 10.58
CA LEU A 35 5.10 -3.29 9.77
C LEU A 35 6.37 -3.85 9.12
N LYS A 36 6.35 -5.17 8.89
CA LYS A 36 7.36 -5.92 8.15
C LYS A 36 6.74 -6.40 6.83
N PRO A 37 7.53 -6.95 5.88
CA PRO A 37 6.95 -7.52 4.66
C PRO A 37 5.79 -8.48 4.95
N PRO A 38 4.73 -8.47 4.12
CA PRO A 38 3.58 -9.34 4.31
C PRO A 38 3.95 -10.82 4.09
N THR A 39 3.16 -11.72 4.68
CA THR A 39 3.31 -13.17 4.49
C THR A 39 2.46 -13.70 3.34
N SER A 40 1.41 -12.98 2.98
CA SER A 40 0.58 -13.33 1.83
C SER A 40 -0.20 -12.11 1.31
N VAL A 41 -0.67 -12.26 0.08
CA VAL A 41 -1.52 -11.27 -0.59
C VAL A 41 -2.51 -11.96 -1.53
N VAL A 42 -3.70 -11.40 -1.65
CA VAL A 42 -4.72 -11.78 -2.64
C VAL A 42 -5.41 -10.53 -3.16
N ALA A 43 -5.88 -10.57 -4.40
CA ALA A 43 -6.65 -9.46 -4.98
C ALA A 43 -7.90 -9.96 -5.68
N GLU A 44 -9.03 -9.29 -5.43
CA GLU A 44 -10.18 -9.27 -6.30
C GLU A 44 -10.10 -8.04 -7.21
N VAL A 45 -10.57 -8.17 -8.43
CA VAL A 45 -10.47 -7.08 -9.42
C VAL A 45 -11.78 -6.92 -10.18
N GLN A 46 -11.95 -5.75 -10.78
CA GLN A 46 -13.08 -5.46 -11.66
C GLN A 46 -13.32 -6.59 -12.68
N LYS A 47 -14.50 -7.21 -12.63
CA LYS A 47 -14.81 -8.40 -13.46
C LYS A 47 -14.76 -8.11 -14.96
N SER A 48 -15.14 -6.91 -15.40
CA SER A 48 -15.05 -6.51 -16.82
C SER A 48 -13.61 -6.46 -17.33
N TRP A 49 -12.63 -6.18 -16.45
CA TRP A 49 -11.20 -6.25 -16.78
C TRP A 49 -10.71 -7.72 -16.70
N GLN A 50 -11.08 -8.44 -15.64
CA GLN A 50 -10.68 -9.82 -15.43
C GLN A 50 -11.06 -10.72 -16.61
N ASN A 51 -12.23 -10.48 -17.21
CA ASN A 51 -12.77 -11.25 -18.33
C ASN A 51 -12.34 -10.77 -19.72
N SER A 52 -11.48 -9.73 -19.81
CA SER A 52 -10.98 -9.20 -21.08
C SER A 52 -9.48 -9.49 -21.25
N PRO A 53 -9.07 -10.50 -22.03
CA PRO A 53 -7.66 -10.77 -22.31
C PRO A 53 -6.91 -9.58 -22.89
N GLU A 54 -7.59 -8.76 -23.74
CA GLU A 54 -7.00 -7.56 -24.36
C GLU A 54 -6.67 -6.51 -23.30
N ARG A 55 -7.61 -6.19 -22.39
CA ARG A 55 -7.36 -5.23 -21.32
C ARG A 55 -6.29 -5.72 -20.35
N ARG A 56 -6.28 -7.01 -20.04
CA ARG A 56 -5.28 -7.62 -19.16
C ARG A 56 -3.88 -7.65 -19.74
N ALA A 57 -3.74 -7.54 -21.06
CA ALA A 57 -2.45 -7.57 -21.73
C ALA A 57 -1.62 -6.32 -21.48
N ASP A 58 -2.27 -5.14 -21.38
CA ASP A 58 -1.58 -3.86 -21.38
C ASP A 58 -2.11 -2.82 -20.38
N THR A 59 -3.29 -3.06 -19.76
CA THR A 59 -3.87 -2.11 -18.79
C THR A 59 -4.00 -2.70 -17.39
N TRP A 60 -4.14 -1.82 -16.39
CA TRP A 60 -4.55 -2.15 -15.03
C TRP A 60 -6.07 -2.03 -14.87
N PRO A 61 -6.71 -2.81 -13.98
CA PRO A 61 -8.12 -2.60 -13.65
C PRO A 61 -8.34 -1.25 -12.98
N GLN A 62 -9.57 -0.75 -13.06
CA GLN A 62 -9.99 0.50 -12.43
C GLN A 62 -10.62 0.29 -11.04
N GLY A 63 -10.77 -0.96 -10.62
CA GLY A 63 -11.29 -1.32 -9.32
C GLY A 63 -10.59 -2.56 -8.78
N ASN A 64 -10.15 -2.48 -7.53
CA ASN A 64 -9.43 -3.53 -6.83
C ASN A 64 -9.84 -3.61 -5.36
N HIS A 65 -9.96 -4.83 -4.84
CA HIS A 65 -9.91 -5.14 -3.42
C HIS A 65 -8.70 -6.03 -3.18
N ILE A 66 -7.71 -5.54 -2.45
CA ILE A 66 -6.47 -6.27 -2.20
C ILE A 66 -6.34 -6.49 -0.69
N THR A 67 -6.05 -7.72 -0.30
CA THR A 67 -5.86 -8.10 1.10
C THR A 67 -4.45 -8.63 1.31
N TRP A 68 -3.73 -8.02 2.23
CA TRP A 68 -2.44 -8.50 2.72
C TRP A 68 -2.57 -9.05 4.13
N GLN A 69 -1.82 -10.12 4.42
CA GLN A 69 -1.56 -10.57 5.79
C GLN A 69 -0.13 -10.23 6.18
N PHE A 70 0.01 -9.56 7.30
CA PHE A 70 1.29 -9.21 7.90
C PHE A 70 1.54 -10.03 9.17
N PRO A 71 2.81 -10.24 9.55
CA PRO A 71 3.11 -10.69 10.90
C PRO A 71 2.61 -9.63 11.91
N GLY A 72 1.99 -10.09 13.00
CA GLY A 72 1.64 -9.22 14.11
C GLY A 72 2.88 -8.80 14.93
N ASN A 73 2.69 -7.85 15.83
CA ASN A 73 3.70 -7.38 16.78
C ASN A 73 3.02 -6.88 18.07
N GLU A 74 3.77 -6.23 18.96
CA GLU A 74 3.26 -5.71 20.23
C GLU A 74 2.14 -4.66 20.11
N LEU A 75 1.94 -4.08 18.93
CA LEU A 75 0.89 -3.09 18.64
C LEU A 75 -0.36 -3.73 18.01
N THR A 76 -0.34 -5.02 17.72
CA THR A 76 -1.46 -5.74 17.11
C THR A 76 -2.13 -6.69 18.11
N GLU A 77 -3.45 -6.85 17.99
CA GLU A 77 -4.22 -7.73 18.88
C GLU A 77 -3.84 -9.21 18.72
N LYS A 78 -3.41 -9.61 17.52
CA LYS A 78 -3.14 -11.00 17.14
C LYS A 78 -1.74 -11.15 16.57
N ASP A 79 -1.31 -12.39 16.43
CA ASP A 79 -0.05 -12.77 15.78
C ASP A 79 -0.01 -12.42 14.27
N THR A 80 -1.14 -11.97 13.72
CA THR A 80 -1.27 -11.51 12.35
C THR A 80 -2.04 -10.19 12.29
N PHE A 81 -1.70 -9.35 11.33
CA PHE A 81 -2.39 -8.11 11.04
C PHE A 81 -2.85 -8.12 9.57
N GLN A 82 -4.14 -7.84 9.34
CA GLN A 82 -4.72 -7.75 8.00
C GLN A 82 -4.81 -6.29 7.58
N LEU A 83 -4.40 -6.02 6.34
CA LEU A 83 -4.59 -4.74 5.69
C LEU A 83 -5.34 -4.95 4.39
N GLU A 84 -6.34 -4.12 4.14
CA GLU A 84 -7.17 -4.17 2.95
C GLU A 84 -7.13 -2.84 2.20
N TRP A 85 -7.05 -2.92 0.89
CA TRP A 85 -7.14 -1.81 -0.03
C TRP A 85 -8.41 -1.91 -0.86
N PHE A 86 -9.10 -0.81 -1.00
CA PHE A 86 -10.30 -0.71 -1.81
C PHE A 86 -10.16 0.46 -2.77
N ASP A 87 -10.44 0.24 -4.03
CA ASP A 87 -10.54 1.32 -5.03
C ASP A 87 -11.58 1.01 -6.10
N GLY A 88 -11.95 2.04 -6.88
CA GLY A 88 -12.92 1.93 -7.96
C GLY A 88 -14.32 1.56 -7.48
N GLU A 89 -14.79 0.38 -7.87
CA GLU A 89 -16.12 -0.14 -7.51
C GLU A 89 -16.14 -0.89 -6.17
N PHE A 90 -14.97 -1.08 -5.54
CA PHE A 90 -14.85 -1.71 -4.24
C PHE A 90 -14.77 -0.65 -3.15
N TYR A 91 -15.51 -0.88 -2.07
CA TYR A 91 -15.56 0.03 -0.93
C TYR A 91 -15.27 -0.73 0.36
N PRO A 92 -14.70 -0.08 1.38
CA PRO A 92 -14.66 -0.64 2.72
C PRO A 92 -16.07 -1.01 3.20
N PRO A 93 -16.22 -1.98 4.11
CA PRO A 93 -17.49 -2.29 4.74
C PRO A 93 -18.17 -1.02 5.27
N LYS A 94 -19.49 -0.94 5.08
CA LYS A 94 -20.26 0.27 5.45
C LYS A 94 -20.10 0.60 6.95
N GLU A 95 -20.07 -0.41 7.80
CA GLU A 95 -19.86 -0.25 9.25
C GLU A 95 -18.51 0.39 9.60
N ILE A 96 -17.48 0.20 8.76
CA ILE A 96 -16.19 0.84 8.92
C ILE A 96 -16.26 2.31 8.48
N MET A 97 -16.86 2.57 7.34
CA MET A 97 -17.04 3.96 6.87
C MET A 97 -17.93 4.77 7.82
N ASP A 98 -18.97 4.15 8.39
CA ASP A 98 -19.89 4.77 9.34
C ASP A 98 -19.25 5.12 10.71
N LEU A 99 -18.03 4.68 10.99
CA LEU A 99 -17.28 5.14 12.17
C LEU A 99 -16.97 6.65 12.09
N TYR A 100 -16.73 7.16 10.89
CA TYR A 100 -16.53 8.58 10.67
C TYR A 100 -17.87 9.28 10.45
N LYS A 101 -18.22 10.22 11.35
CA LYS A 101 -19.52 10.91 11.38
C LYS A 101 -19.47 12.39 11.06
N ASP A 102 -18.26 12.95 10.91
CA ASP A 102 -18.07 14.40 10.79
C ASP A 102 -18.07 14.88 9.34
N GLY A 103 -18.80 14.18 8.45
CA GLY A 103 -18.96 14.54 7.05
C GLY A 103 -18.81 13.37 6.09
N GLU A 104 -18.41 13.68 4.86
CA GLU A 104 -18.17 12.68 3.84
C GLU A 104 -16.86 11.91 4.13
N TYR A 105 -16.90 10.58 4.01
CA TYR A 105 -15.73 9.72 4.20
C TYR A 105 -14.63 10.09 3.17
N PRO A 106 -13.41 10.42 3.61
CA PRO A 106 -12.35 10.84 2.70
C PRO A 106 -11.96 9.72 1.73
N ALA A 107 -12.05 9.97 0.43
CA ALA A 107 -11.78 8.97 -0.61
C ALA A 107 -10.34 8.42 -0.57
N GLU A 108 -9.36 9.29 -0.29
CA GLU A 108 -7.95 8.89 -0.13
C GLU A 108 -7.59 8.90 1.36
N SER A 109 -7.71 7.77 2.02
CA SER A 109 -7.44 7.67 3.46
C SER A 109 -7.13 6.24 3.89
N SER A 110 -6.51 6.11 5.07
CA SER A 110 -6.45 4.85 5.82
C SER A 110 -7.35 4.93 7.04
N MET A 111 -7.98 3.83 7.40
CA MET A 111 -8.68 3.65 8.68
C MET A 111 -7.99 2.54 9.46
N LEU A 112 -7.34 2.90 10.56
CA LEU A 112 -6.74 1.93 11.49
C LEU A 112 -7.72 1.72 12.64
N ILE A 113 -8.11 0.46 12.87
CA ILE A 113 -9.10 0.09 13.88
C ILE A 113 -8.38 -0.61 15.03
N GLY A 114 -8.46 -0.02 16.20
CA GLY A 114 -7.90 -0.56 17.44
C GLY A 114 -8.98 -0.96 18.43
N THR A 115 -8.56 -1.44 19.60
CA THR A 115 -9.45 -1.90 20.68
C THR A 115 -10.16 -0.75 21.41
N GLU A 116 -9.58 0.46 21.41
CA GLU A 116 -10.11 1.62 22.14
C GLU A 116 -10.70 2.70 21.20
N GLY A 117 -10.52 2.54 19.88
CA GLY A 117 -10.99 3.51 18.89
C GLY A 117 -10.40 3.24 17.53
N ALA A 118 -10.73 4.12 16.59
CA ALA A 118 -10.17 4.09 15.25
C ALA A 118 -9.38 5.39 14.98
N LEU A 119 -8.43 5.29 14.06
CA LEU A 119 -7.67 6.42 13.56
C LEU A 119 -7.88 6.54 12.05
N LEU A 120 -8.61 7.57 11.63
CA LEU A 120 -8.76 7.92 10.23
C LEU A 120 -7.60 8.83 9.82
N ILE A 121 -6.88 8.46 8.78
CA ILE A 121 -5.70 9.18 8.29
C ILE A 121 -5.97 9.59 6.83
N PRO A 122 -6.57 10.78 6.61
CA PRO A 122 -6.77 11.28 5.25
C PRO A 122 -5.43 11.69 4.63
N HIS A 123 -5.28 11.43 3.34
CA HIS A 123 -4.08 11.85 2.60
C HIS A 123 -3.87 13.36 2.68
N GLY A 124 -2.67 13.75 3.11
CA GLY A 124 -2.27 15.16 3.20
C GLY A 124 -2.98 15.99 4.27
N LYS A 125 -3.69 15.36 5.22
CA LYS A 125 -4.38 16.04 6.32
C LYS A 125 -4.00 15.44 7.67
N MET A 126 -4.40 16.12 8.76
CA MET A 126 -4.20 15.59 10.11
C MET A 126 -5.06 14.36 10.36
N PRO A 127 -4.53 13.35 11.05
CA PRO A 127 -5.32 12.20 11.49
C PRO A 127 -6.47 12.59 12.42
N VAL A 128 -7.58 11.85 12.33
CA VAL A 128 -8.77 12.03 13.18
C VAL A 128 -8.91 10.81 14.06
N TYR A 129 -8.85 11.01 15.39
CA TYR A 129 -9.10 9.96 16.36
C TYR A 129 -10.61 9.80 16.59
N ILE A 130 -11.12 8.59 16.48
CA ILE A 130 -12.52 8.20 16.69
C ILE A 130 -12.57 7.25 17.88
N PRO A 131 -12.90 7.73 19.11
CA PRO A 131 -12.91 6.89 20.30
C PRO A 131 -14.07 5.91 20.31
N PHE A 132 -13.85 4.70 20.85
CA PHE A 132 -14.90 3.76 21.20
C PHE A 132 -15.23 3.93 22.70
N GLY A 133 -16.37 4.55 22.99
CA GLY A 133 -16.77 4.88 24.38
C GLY A 133 -16.38 6.29 24.80
N THR A 134 -15.94 6.45 26.07
CA THR A 134 -15.60 7.77 26.61
C THR A 134 -14.30 8.29 25.99
N PRO A 135 -14.31 9.48 25.36
CA PRO A 135 -13.11 10.05 24.76
C PRO A 135 -12.00 10.24 25.77
N LYS A 136 -10.79 9.78 25.43
CA LYS A 136 -9.58 10.09 26.19
C LYS A 136 -8.87 11.28 25.53
N GLU A 137 -8.29 12.16 26.35
CA GLU A 137 -7.44 13.23 25.82
C GLU A 137 -6.18 12.62 25.20
N VAL A 138 -5.99 12.84 23.91
CA VAL A 138 -4.78 12.44 23.19
C VAL A 138 -3.85 13.64 23.09
N LYS A 139 -2.74 13.58 23.81
CA LYS A 139 -1.68 14.60 23.69
C LYS A 139 -0.83 14.29 22.46
N LEU A 140 -0.95 15.12 21.44
CA LEU A 140 -0.07 15.02 20.28
C LEU A 140 1.33 15.53 20.64
N PRO A 141 2.40 14.85 20.20
CA PRO A 141 3.75 15.34 20.42
C PRO A 141 3.97 16.64 19.65
N SER A 142 4.69 17.58 20.27
CA SER A 142 5.19 18.74 19.54
C SER A 142 6.36 18.30 18.67
N LEU A 143 6.20 18.41 17.37
CA LEU A 143 7.27 18.10 16.42
C LEU A 143 7.99 19.38 16.03
N ALA A 144 9.32 19.32 15.97
CA ALA A 144 10.12 20.42 15.45
C ALA A 144 9.81 20.64 13.97
N GLU A 145 9.68 21.90 13.57
CA GLU A 145 9.56 22.25 12.17
C GLU A 145 10.82 21.83 11.40
N ARG A 146 10.64 21.20 10.25
CA ARG A 146 11.71 20.69 9.44
C ARG A 146 11.49 21.06 7.98
N ASN A 147 12.49 21.68 7.37
CA ASN A 147 12.48 21.90 5.93
C ASN A 147 12.79 20.59 5.20
N HIS A 148 11.85 20.10 4.42
CA HIS A 148 11.93 18.82 3.68
C HIS A 148 13.15 18.73 2.76
N TYR A 149 13.45 19.78 2.02
CA TYR A 149 14.56 19.81 1.05
C TYR A 149 15.92 19.87 1.75
N HIS A 150 16.04 20.69 2.79
CA HIS A 150 17.27 20.76 3.60
C HIS A 150 17.54 19.42 4.26
N HIS A 151 16.52 18.77 4.83
CA HIS A 151 16.68 17.47 5.46
C HIS A 151 17.24 16.41 4.49
N PHE A 152 16.79 16.42 3.23
CA PHE A 152 17.35 15.52 2.20
C PHE A 152 18.84 15.82 1.94
N VAL A 153 19.20 17.09 1.76
CA VAL A 153 20.60 17.49 1.53
C VAL A 153 21.47 17.15 2.74
N ASP A 154 21.01 17.45 3.96
CA ASP A 154 21.74 17.14 5.19
C ASP A 154 21.97 15.64 5.35
N ALA A 155 20.98 14.81 5.02
CA ALA A 155 21.13 13.36 5.00
C ALA A 155 22.17 12.89 3.99
N CYS A 156 22.24 13.49 2.80
CA CYS A 156 23.28 13.21 1.80
C CYS A 156 24.68 13.60 2.28
N LEU A 157 24.78 14.60 3.13
CA LEU A 157 26.04 15.06 3.74
C LEU A 157 26.44 14.27 5.00
N GLY A 158 25.70 13.21 5.34
CA GLY A 158 25.99 12.35 6.49
C GLY A 158 25.27 12.74 7.78
N GLY A 159 24.27 13.62 7.71
CA GLY A 159 23.37 13.96 8.82
C GLY A 159 22.34 12.86 9.10
N GLU A 160 21.25 13.21 9.79
CA GLU A 160 20.15 12.29 10.09
C GLU A 160 19.53 11.73 8.81
N LYS A 161 19.14 10.45 8.85
CA LYS A 161 18.42 9.83 7.74
C LYS A 161 17.07 10.52 7.52
N THR A 162 16.67 10.65 6.27
CA THR A 162 15.32 11.10 5.93
C THR A 162 14.26 10.12 6.43
N GLU A 163 13.03 10.58 6.60
CA GLU A 163 11.91 9.74 7.02
C GLU A 163 11.55 8.65 5.98
N SER A 164 11.88 8.88 4.73
CA SER A 164 11.63 7.98 3.60
C SER A 164 12.92 7.33 3.05
N HIS A 165 13.94 7.11 3.90
CA HIS A 165 15.15 6.40 3.48
C HIS A 165 14.85 4.95 3.04
N PHE A 166 15.72 4.35 2.24
CA PHE A 166 15.47 3.04 1.62
C PHE A 166 15.15 1.90 2.60
N ALA A 167 15.72 1.89 3.80
CA ALA A 167 15.39 0.87 4.80
C ALA A 167 13.94 1.01 5.33
N GLN A 168 13.32 2.18 5.19
CA GLN A 168 11.91 2.43 5.49
C GLN A 168 11.03 2.19 4.24
N SER A 169 11.37 2.84 3.14
CA SER A 169 10.52 2.84 1.94
C SER A 169 10.65 1.57 1.11
N GLY A 170 11.79 0.87 1.15
CA GLY A 170 12.00 -0.35 0.38
C GLY A 170 11.02 -1.47 0.73
N PRO A 171 10.97 -1.93 2.01
CA PRO A 171 10.02 -2.97 2.41
C PRO A 171 8.55 -2.56 2.27
N MET A 172 8.23 -1.27 2.44
CA MET A 172 6.89 -0.76 2.17
C MET A 172 6.54 -0.84 0.68
N ALA A 173 7.46 -0.43 -0.19
CA ALA A 173 7.29 -0.54 -1.64
C ALA A 173 7.13 -2.02 -2.07
N GLU A 174 7.87 -2.96 -1.45
CA GLU A 174 7.68 -4.39 -1.64
C GLU A 174 6.22 -4.79 -1.36
N ALA A 175 5.67 -4.41 -0.20
CA ALA A 175 4.29 -4.72 0.14
C ALA A 175 3.29 -4.16 -0.88
N VAL A 176 3.43 -2.89 -1.28
CA VAL A 176 2.56 -2.25 -2.28
C VAL A 176 2.65 -2.99 -3.63
N LEU A 177 3.87 -3.30 -4.08
CA LEU A 177 4.10 -3.97 -5.36
C LEU A 177 3.62 -5.44 -5.36
N LEU A 178 3.64 -6.14 -4.23
CA LEU A 178 3.01 -7.46 -4.10
C LEU A 178 1.52 -7.41 -4.39
N GLY A 179 0.83 -6.34 -3.97
CA GLY A 179 -0.57 -6.09 -4.35
C GLY A 179 -0.75 -5.99 -5.86
N THR A 180 0.15 -5.31 -6.56
CA THR A 180 0.08 -5.21 -8.03
C THR A 180 0.33 -6.56 -8.72
N ILE A 181 1.15 -7.43 -8.13
CA ILE A 181 1.33 -8.79 -8.63
C ILE A 181 0.06 -9.62 -8.41
N ALA A 182 -0.59 -9.52 -7.25
CA ALA A 182 -1.84 -10.21 -6.96
C ALA A 182 -2.94 -9.81 -7.96
N ILE A 183 -3.03 -8.55 -8.35
CA ILE A 183 -3.94 -8.06 -9.41
C ILE A 183 -3.72 -8.81 -10.74
N ARG A 184 -2.49 -9.21 -11.07
CA ARG A 184 -2.18 -9.94 -12.32
C ARG A 184 -2.67 -11.40 -12.29
N VAL A 185 -2.90 -11.95 -11.11
CA VAL A 185 -3.41 -13.32 -10.86
C VAL A 185 -4.60 -13.27 -9.90
N PRO A 186 -5.70 -12.61 -10.27
CA PRO A 186 -6.81 -12.32 -9.38
C PRO A 186 -7.41 -13.61 -8.80
N ASP A 187 -7.97 -13.48 -7.60
CA ASP A 187 -8.60 -14.54 -6.80
C ASP A 187 -7.61 -15.65 -6.35
N GLN A 188 -6.30 -15.49 -6.61
CA GLN A 188 -5.26 -16.41 -6.18
C GLN A 188 -4.54 -15.90 -4.94
N LEU A 189 -4.64 -16.63 -3.83
CA LEU A 189 -3.81 -16.36 -2.65
C LEU A 189 -2.35 -16.63 -2.98
N LEU A 190 -1.50 -15.63 -2.82
CA LEU A 190 -0.04 -15.72 -2.97
C LEU A 190 0.60 -15.69 -1.59
N THR A 191 1.27 -16.76 -1.18
CA THR A 191 2.17 -16.72 -0.01
C THR A 191 3.51 -16.13 -0.44
N TRP A 192 4.10 -15.30 0.41
CA TRP A 192 5.33 -14.58 0.10
C TRP A 192 6.48 -14.95 1.06
N ASP A 193 7.62 -15.31 0.48
CA ASP A 193 8.91 -15.46 1.17
C ASP A 193 9.80 -14.27 0.78
N SER A 194 9.76 -13.21 1.58
CA SER A 194 10.51 -11.97 1.33
C SER A 194 12.03 -12.22 1.29
N ALA A 195 12.55 -13.12 2.12
CA ALA A 195 13.98 -13.41 2.15
C ALA A 195 14.47 -14.07 0.85
N LYS A 196 13.62 -14.85 0.20
CA LYS A 196 13.94 -15.53 -1.07
C LYS A 196 13.36 -14.83 -2.29
N MET A 197 12.52 -13.81 -2.09
CA MET A 197 11.78 -13.13 -3.16
C MET A 197 11.00 -14.13 -4.03
N LYS A 198 10.15 -14.97 -3.41
CA LYS A 198 9.44 -16.07 -4.07
C LYS A 198 8.00 -16.24 -3.58
N PHE A 199 7.17 -16.84 -4.45
CA PHE A 199 5.83 -17.31 -4.14
C PHE A 199 5.81 -18.84 -4.03
N PRO A 200 6.07 -19.44 -2.84
CA PRO A 200 6.21 -20.90 -2.69
C PRO A 200 5.00 -21.69 -3.16
N ASN A 201 3.80 -21.15 -2.99
CA ASN A 201 2.56 -21.80 -3.37
C ASN A 201 2.13 -21.52 -4.82
N TYR A 202 2.72 -20.49 -5.48
CA TYR A 202 2.35 -20.11 -6.85
C TYR A 202 3.54 -19.56 -7.65
N PRO A 203 4.53 -20.38 -8.01
CA PRO A 203 5.75 -19.93 -8.70
C PRO A 203 5.49 -19.24 -10.05
N ALA A 204 4.33 -19.48 -10.67
CA ALA A 204 3.95 -18.84 -11.92
C ALA A 204 3.79 -17.31 -11.81
N ALA A 205 3.60 -16.76 -10.60
CA ALA A 205 3.56 -15.32 -10.37
C ALA A 205 4.96 -14.67 -10.35
N GLU A 206 6.03 -15.44 -10.19
CA GLU A 206 7.39 -14.92 -10.10
C GLU A 206 7.85 -14.19 -11.37
N LYS A 207 7.24 -14.51 -12.52
CA LYS A 207 7.47 -13.78 -13.77
C LYS A 207 7.13 -12.30 -13.71
N PHE A 208 6.32 -11.87 -12.74
CA PHE A 208 5.93 -10.48 -12.54
C PHE A 208 6.85 -9.71 -11.57
N LEU A 209 7.80 -10.39 -10.92
CA LEU A 209 8.78 -9.76 -10.02
C LEU A 209 9.83 -8.96 -10.78
N LYS A 210 10.09 -9.32 -12.03
CA LYS A 210 11.13 -8.68 -12.85
C LYS A 210 10.60 -8.36 -14.24
N ARG A 211 11.05 -7.23 -14.78
CA ARG A 211 10.83 -6.90 -16.20
C ARG A 211 11.90 -7.54 -17.06
N THR A 212 11.55 -7.85 -18.31
CA THR A 212 12.56 -8.10 -19.34
C THR A 212 13.08 -6.75 -19.81
N TYR A 213 14.33 -6.44 -19.51
CA TYR A 213 14.96 -5.20 -19.94
C TYR A 213 15.32 -5.25 -21.42
N ARG A 214 15.29 -4.09 -22.08
CA ARG A 214 15.83 -3.94 -23.42
C ARG A 214 17.32 -4.28 -23.42
N LYS A 215 17.78 -4.97 -24.47
CA LYS A 215 19.20 -5.36 -24.63
C LYS A 215 20.14 -4.16 -24.40
N GLY A 216 21.09 -4.33 -23.51
CA GLY A 216 22.08 -3.30 -23.12
C GLY A 216 21.61 -2.35 -22.00
N TRP A 217 20.40 -2.61 -21.43
CA TRP A 217 19.85 -1.85 -20.32
C TRP A 217 19.55 -2.74 -19.11
N GLU A 218 20.10 -3.94 -19.11
CA GLU A 218 19.94 -4.88 -18.01
C GLU A 218 20.59 -4.32 -16.74
N VAL A 219 19.93 -4.47 -15.60
CA VAL A 219 20.47 -4.08 -14.30
C VAL A 219 21.39 -5.19 -13.83
N LYS A 220 22.70 -4.89 -13.65
CA LYS A 220 23.67 -5.86 -13.17
C LYS A 220 23.35 -6.30 -11.73
N GLY A 221 23.32 -7.61 -11.53
CA GLY A 221 23.03 -8.18 -10.20
C GLY A 221 21.56 -8.51 -9.92
N PHE A 222 20.68 -8.32 -10.92
CA PHE A 222 19.27 -8.67 -10.84
C PHE A 222 18.86 -9.68 -11.91
#